data_483ae7917e9860c622d30e6c6fa94ff7
#
_entry.id   483ae7917e9860c622d30e6c6fa94ff7
#
_cell.length_a   1.000
_cell.length_b   1.000
_cell.length_c   1.000
_cell.angle_alpha   90.00
_cell.angle_beta   90.00
_cell.angle_gamma   90.00
#
_symmetry.space_group_name_H-M   'P 1'
#
loop_
_entity.id
_entity.type
_entity.pdbx_description
1 polymer ?
#
loop_
_entity_poly.entity_id
_entity_poly.type
_entity_poly.pdbx_seq_one_letter_code
_entity_poly.pdbx_strand_id
1 'polypeptide(L)'
;RGEQLLRQVEDILAVSGSARINLLGHSQGAPTARYVAAMIPNRIASVTTVGGVNKAGSPVADLILSASGLPVIGAPATSLITKVVNGFGSFIGLVSGESLNQDSYAALQSLSSAGTAAFNANYPAGIPATACGEGAYVANGIRNYSWSGTGVLTNPLDPTDVMFGLTSLAFIGKTDWQNDGMVGRCASHFGKVIRDDYFMNHTDEVNLMFGLVSIFATDPKAVYRQHANRLKLAGL
;
A
#
# COMPACT_ATOMS: atom_id res chain seq x y z
N ARG A 1 8.00 4.68 11.73
CA ARG A 1 6.82 5.32 11.07
C ARG A 1 5.55 5.17 11.89
N GLY A 2 5.23 3.99 12.44
CA GLY A 2 4.05 3.80 13.29
C GLY A 2 4.02 4.75 14.49
N GLU A 3 5.11 4.84 15.23
CA GLU A 3 5.26 5.75 16.36
C GLU A 3 5.17 7.24 15.96
N GLN A 4 5.66 7.58 14.77
CA GLN A 4 5.54 8.95 14.25
C GLN A 4 4.08 9.30 13.96
N LEU A 5 3.37 8.40 13.27
CA LEU A 5 1.94 8.61 13.00
C LEU A 5 1.12 8.60 14.30
N LEU A 6 1.46 7.75 15.27
CA LEU A 6 0.78 7.71 16.57
C LEU A 6 0.80 9.09 17.25
N ARG A 7 1.97 9.72 17.35
CA ARG A 7 2.10 11.07 17.92
C ARG A 7 1.30 12.11 17.14
N GLN A 8 1.37 12.07 15.79
CA GLN A 8 0.58 12.98 14.96
C GLN A 8 -0.93 12.80 15.18
N VAL A 9 -1.38 11.56 15.34
CA VAL A 9 -2.80 11.26 15.62
C VAL A 9 -3.20 11.81 17.00
N GLU A 10 -2.36 11.65 18.01
CA GLU A 10 -2.61 12.21 19.36
C GLU A 10 -2.69 13.74 19.31
N ASP A 11 -1.79 14.41 18.58
CA ASP A 11 -1.79 15.87 18.39
C ASP A 11 -3.07 16.31 17.66
N ILE A 12 -3.47 15.63 16.58
CA ILE A 12 -4.69 15.95 15.84
C ILE A 12 -5.93 15.78 16.71
N LEU A 13 -6.01 14.72 17.51
CA LEU A 13 -7.11 14.49 18.43
C LEU A 13 -7.18 15.58 19.52
N ALA A 14 -6.02 16.01 20.03
CA ALA A 14 -5.93 17.07 21.03
C ALA A 14 -6.39 18.43 20.45
N VAL A 15 -5.93 18.78 19.25
CA VAL A 15 -6.28 20.06 18.60
C VAL A 15 -7.72 20.09 18.11
N SER A 16 -8.22 18.98 17.53
CA SER A 16 -9.57 18.91 16.97
C SER A 16 -10.67 18.73 18.02
N GLY A 17 -10.32 18.25 19.22
CA GLY A 17 -11.29 17.83 20.24
C GLY A 17 -12.12 16.60 19.83
N SER A 18 -11.78 15.94 18.72
CA SER A 18 -12.50 14.78 18.23
C SER A 18 -12.27 13.56 19.13
N ALA A 19 -13.32 12.80 19.39
CA ALA A 19 -13.21 11.58 20.19
C ALA A 19 -12.47 10.49 19.45
N ARG A 20 -12.66 10.37 18.12
CA ARG A 20 -12.10 9.34 17.24
C ARG A 20 -11.79 9.93 15.86
N ILE A 21 -10.88 9.28 15.14
CA ILE A 21 -10.54 9.65 13.77
C ILE A 21 -10.64 8.44 12.82
N ASN A 22 -10.73 8.73 11.53
CA ASN A 22 -10.62 7.76 10.46
C ASN A 22 -9.21 7.82 9.86
N LEU A 23 -8.55 6.66 9.70
CA LEU A 23 -7.23 6.56 9.09
C LEU A 23 -7.34 6.02 7.67
N LEU A 24 -6.65 6.67 6.73
CA LEU A 24 -6.42 6.13 5.39
C LEU A 24 -4.92 5.97 5.17
N GLY A 25 -4.49 4.77 4.79
CA GLY A 25 -3.10 4.46 4.53
C GLY A 25 -2.91 3.88 3.12
N HIS A 26 -2.08 4.53 2.30
CA HIS A 26 -1.68 4.02 0.99
C HIS A 26 -0.34 3.29 1.10
N SER A 27 -0.20 2.19 0.36
CA SER A 27 1.07 1.45 0.27
C SER A 27 1.59 1.07 1.67
N GLN A 28 2.81 1.46 2.04
CA GLN A 28 3.39 1.32 3.38
C GLN A 28 2.60 2.07 4.47
N GLY A 29 1.78 3.04 4.10
CA GLY A 29 0.86 3.70 5.03
C GLY A 29 -0.20 2.74 5.60
N ALA A 30 -0.50 1.64 4.92
CA ALA A 30 -1.44 0.63 5.38
C ALA A 30 -0.98 -0.05 6.69
N PRO A 31 0.17 -0.75 6.76
CA PRO A 31 0.65 -1.29 8.02
C PRO A 31 0.91 -0.21 9.07
N THR A 32 1.30 1.01 8.66
CA THR A 32 1.49 2.15 9.58
C THR A 32 0.17 2.55 10.26
N ALA A 33 -0.94 2.67 9.51
CA ALA A 33 -2.26 2.97 10.05
C ALA A 33 -2.80 1.83 10.94
N ARG A 34 -2.58 0.57 10.55
CA ARG A 34 -2.94 -0.62 11.33
C ARG A 34 -2.21 -0.67 12.66
N TYR A 35 -0.93 -0.28 12.68
CA TYR A 35 -0.17 -0.17 13.92
C TYR A 35 -0.81 0.83 14.88
N VAL A 36 -1.12 2.04 14.43
CA VAL A 36 -1.77 3.06 15.27
C VAL A 36 -3.13 2.59 15.79
N ALA A 37 -3.92 1.94 14.93
CA ALA A 37 -5.20 1.38 15.32
C ALA A 37 -5.08 0.28 16.40
N ALA A 38 -3.99 -0.47 16.41
CA ALA A 38 -3.71 -1.45 17.45
C ALA A 38 -3.26 -0.80 18.78
N MET A 39 -2.51 0.31 18.72
CA MET A 39 -2.00 0.99 19.91
C MET A 39 -3.08 1.79 20.65
N ILE A 40 -3.97 2.47 19.92
CA ILE A 40 -5.02 3.33 20.50
C ILE A 40 -6.41 3.02 19.91
N PRO A 41 -6.90 1.76 20.01
CA PRO A 41 -8.12 1.32 19.31
C PRO A 41 -9.35 2.16 19.64
N ASN A 42 -9.47 2.66 20.87
CA ASN A 42 -10.59 3.48 21.30
C ASN A 42 -10.62 4.89 20.66
N ARG A 43 -9.53 5.30 20.03
CA ARG A 43 -9.40 6.60 19.36
C ARG A 43 -9.55 6.50 17.84
N ILE A 44 -9.69 5.29 17.28
CA ILE A 44 -9.81 5.05 15.84
C ILE A 44 -11.23 4.58 15.51
N ALA A 45 -11.87 5.22 14.56
CA ALA A 45 -13.21 4.89 14.10
C ALA A 45 -13.16 3.89 12.92
N SER A 46 -12.25 4.13 11.98
CA SER A 46 -11.99 3.21 10.86
C SER A 46 -10.53 3.23 10.41
N VAL A 47 -10.11 2.13 9.81
CA VAL A 47 -8.87 2.02 9.02
C VAL A 47 -9.23 1.63 7.61
N THR A 48 -8.74 2.38 6.65
CA THR A 48 -8.88 2.08 5.23
C THR A 48 -7.50 1.98 4.60
N THR A 49 -7.26 0.92 3.85
CA THR A 49 -5.99 0.73 3.14
C THR A 49 -6.21 0.81 1.64
N VAL A 50 -5.32 1.50 0.96
CA VAL A 50 -5.34 1.74 -0.49
C VAL A 50 -4.05 1.18 -1.08
N GLY A 51 -4.13 0.21 -1.98
CA GLY A 51 -2.94 -0.49 -2.52
C GLY A 51 -1.98 -0.94 -1.42
N GLY A 52 -2.52 -1.34 -0.27
CA GLY A 52 -1.75 -1.56 0.96
C GLY A 52 -1.06 -2.91 0.99
N VAL A 53 0.14 -2.98 1.56
CA VAL A 53 0.80 -4.26 1.83
C VAL A 53 0.22 -4.86 3.12
N ASN A 54 -0.80 -5.69 2.98
CA ASN A 54 -1.60 -6.20 4.10
C ASN A 54 -1.47 -7.71 4.31
N LYS A 55 -2.06 -8.52 3.41
CA LYS A 55 -2.16 -9.98 3.60
C LYS A 55 -0.84 -10.69 3.35
N ALA A 56 -0.15 -10.29 2.28
CA ALA A 56 1.16 -10.81 1.91
C ALA A 56 2.12 -9.64 1.68
N GLY A 57 3.41 -9.90 1.64
CA GLY A 57 4.40 -8.90 1.28
C GLY A 57 4.38 -8.54 -0.20
N SER A 58 5.17 -7.56 -0.56
CA SER A 58 5.40 -7.18 -1.95
C SER A 58 6.49 -8.06 -2.58
N PRO A 59 6.22 -8.79 -3.67
CA PRO A 59 7.25 -9.49 -4.43
C PRO A 59 8.37 -8.59 -4.93
N VAL A 60 8.09 -7.30 -5.14
CA VAL A 60 9.10 -6.29 -5.48
C VAL A 60 10.10 -6.13 -4.34
N ALA A 61 9.61 -6.00 -3.10
CA ALA A 61 10.47 -5.88 -1.92
C ALA A 61 11.32 -7.16 -1.72
N ASP A 62 10.72 -8.34 -1.86
CA ASP A 62 11.43 -9.62 -1.75
C ASP A 62 12.55 -9.73 -2.78
N LEU A 63 12.27 -9.35 -4.04
CA LEU A 63 13.24 -9.43 -5.13
C LEU A 63 14.41 -8.47 -4.91
N ILE A 64 14.14 -7.24 -4.47
CA ILE A 64 15.18 -6.23 -4.19
C ILE A 64 16.06 -6.67 -3.02
N LEU A 65 15.45 -7.18 -1.94
CA LEU A 65 16.20 -7.69 -0.79
C LEU A 65 17.06 -8.90 -1.16
N SER A 66 16.56 -9.81 -1.99
CA SER A 66 17.34 -10.96 -2.48
C SER A 66 18.54 -10.52 -3.34
N ALA A 67 18.39 -9.42 -4.08
CA ALA A 67 19.44 -8.85 -4.91
C ALA A 67 20.50 -8.08 -4.10
N SER A 68 20.14 -7.54 -2.94
CA SER A 68 21.08 -6.75 -2.10
C SER A 68 22.22 -7.57 -1.49
N GLY A 69 22.07 -8.90 -1.45
CA GLY A 69 23.14 -9.83 -1.04
C GLY A 69 24.02 -10.35 -2.19
N LEU A 70 23.73 -10.00 -3.43
CA LEU A 70 24.49 -10.41 -4.60
C LEU A 70 25.45 -9.28 -5.01
N PRO A 71 26.70 -9.60 -5.41
CA PRO A 71 27.55 -8.60 -6.03
C PRO A 71 26.92 -8.15 -7.36
N VAL A 72 26.31 -6.97 -7.37
CA VAL A 72 25.67 -6.36 -8.55
C VAL A 72 26.71 -5.99 -9.63
N ILE A 73 28.00 -6.18 -9.33
CA ILE A 73 29.13 -5.92 -10.23
C ILE A 73 29.12 -6.99 -11.32
N GLY A 74 28.59 -6.65 -12.49
CA GLY A 74 28.67 -7.49 -13.69
C GLY A 74 27.41 -8.24 -14.09
N ALA A 75 26.27 -8.11 -13.36
CA ALA A 75 25.00 -8.64 -13.87
C ALA A 75 24.60 -7.92 -15.17
N PRO A 76 24.21 -8.63 -16.23
CA PRO A 76 23.76 -7.97 -17.44
C PRO A 76 22.58 -7.03 -17.13
N ALA A 77 22.63 -5.81 -17.64
CA ALA A 77 21.58 -4.78 -17.42
C ALA A 77 20.18 -5.22 -17.87
N THR A 78 20.09 -6.36 -18.55
CA THR A 78 18.88 -7.01 -19.03
C THR A 78 18.27 -8.01 -18.03
N SER A 79 18.93 -8.28 -16.87
CA SER A 79 18.39 -9.21 -15.89
C SER A 79 17.09 -8.68 -15.29
N LEU A 80 16.14 -9.57 -15.02
CA LEU A 80 14.86 -9.23 -14.37
C LEU A 80 15.11 -8.44 -13.07
N ILE A 81 16.05 -8.89 -12.26
CA ILE A 81 16.43 -8.27 -11.00
C ILE A 81 16.87 -6.82 -11.23
N THR A 82 17.77 -6.56 -12.18
CA THR A 82 18.26 -5.21 -12.48
C THR A 82 17.12 -4.28 -12.91
N LYS A 83 16.19 -4.77 -13.72
CA LYS A 83 15.02 -4.00 -14.18
C LYS A 83 14.10 -3.61 -13.01
N VAL A 84 13.79 -4.55 -12.12
CA VAL A 84 12.95 -4.31 -10.95
C VAL A 84 13.63 -3.34 -9.97
N VAL A 85 14.91 -3.53 -9.69
CA VAL A 85 15.69 -2.62 -8.80
C VAL A 85 15.73 -1.20 -9.36
N ASN A 86 15.96 -1.05 -10.66
CA ASN A 86 15.98 0.27 -11.31
C ASN A 86 14.59 0.93 -11.30
N GLY A 87 13.52 0.17 -11.57
CA GLY A 87 12.14 0.66 -11.50
C GLY A 87 11.80 1.15 -10.10
N PHE A 88 12.13 0.36 -9.07
CA PHE A 88 11.91 0.75 -7.68
C PHE A 88 12.76 1.97 -7.28
N GLY A 89 14.04 2.01 -7.66
CA GLY A 89 14.91 3.15 -7.40
C GLY A 89 14.36 4.45 -8.01
N SER A 90 13.84 4.37 -9.23
CA SER A 90 13.20 5.50 -9.90
C SER A 90 11.92 5.95 -9.17
N PHE A 91 11.10 5.00 -8.69
CA PHE A 91 9.92 5.31 -7.89
C PHE A 91 10.28 6.02 -6.58
N ILE A 92 11.26 5.52 -5.84
CA ILE A 92 11.72 6.17 -4.61
C ILE A 92 12.25 7.57 -4.89
N GLY A 93 13.02 7.78 -5.96
CA GLY A 93 13.49 9.10 -6.37
C GLY A 93 12.35 10.08 -6.67
N LEU A 94 11.27 9.59 -7.30
CA LEU A 94 10.13 10.41 -7.64
C LEU A 94 9.30 10.84 -6.41
N VAL A 95 9.07 9.93 -5.45
CA VAL A 95 8.19 10.19 -4.29
C VAL A 95 8.92 10.80 -3.09
N SER A 96 10.23 10.74 -3.05
CA SER A 96 11.02 11.21 -1.90
C SER A 96 11.38 12.69 -1.93
N GLY A 97 10.77 13.52 -2.76
CA GLY A 97 10.95 14.97 -2.95
C GLY A 97 11.61 15.82 -1.83
N GLU A 98 11.85 15.22 -0.66
CA GLU A 98 12.65 15.75 0.44
C GLU A 98 13.52 14.65 1.09
N SER A 99 14.73 15.04 1.49
CA SER A 99 15.73 14.21 2.18
C SER A 99 15.36 13.95 3.66
N LEU A 100 14.24 13.30 3.91
CA LEU A 100 14.03 12.74 5.23
C LEU A 100 14.95 11.52 5.39
N ASN A 101 15.65 11.43 6.53
CA ASN A 101 16.45 10.28 6.90
C ASN A 101 15.58 9.02 6.86
N GLN A 102 15.55 8.36 5.72
CA GLN A 102 14.76 7.16 5.48
C GLN A 102 15.70 5.96 5.51
N ASP A 103 15.48 5.05 6.43
CA ASP A 103 16.07 3.72 6.35
C ASP A 103 15.28 2.92 5.29
N SER A 104 15.72 3.05 4.04
CA SER A 104 15.10 2.39 2.90
C SER A 104 15.21 0.87 3.00
N TYR A 105 16.26 0.35 3.64
CA TYR A 105 16.44 -1.09 3.85
C TYR A 105 15.42 -1.63 4.85
N ALA A 106 15.27 -0.98 6.00
CA ALA A 106 14.26 -1.35 6.99
C ALA A 106 12.82 -1.22 6.43
N ALA A 107 12.59 -0.22 5.57
CA ALA A 107 11.32 -0.08 4.88
C ALA A 107 11.04 -1.27 3.95
N LEU A 108 12.01 -1.68 3.12
CA LEU A 108 11.90 -2.87 2.26
C LEU A 108 11.70 -4.14 3.08
N GLN A 109 12.47 -4.32 4.17
CA GLN A 109 12.29 -5.46 5.07
C GLN A 109 10.86 -5.53 5.62
N SER A 110 10.29 -4.40 6.05
CA SER A 110 8.93 -4.36 6.58
C SER A 110 7.85 -4.69 5.54
N LEU A 111 8.12 -4.42 4.26
CA LEU A 111 7.22 -4.68 3.13
C LEU A 111 7.44 -6.05 2.47
N SER A 112 8.49 -6.77 2.84
CA SER A 112 8.76 -8.11 2.34
C SER A 112 7.73 -9.12 2.84
N SER A 113 7.69 -10.30 2.22
CA SER A 113 6.84 -11.41 2.67
C SER A 113 7.11 -11.80 4.13
N ALA A 114 8.37 -11.86 4.53
CA ALA A 114 8.77 -12.18 5.91
C ALA A 114 8.39 -11.05 6.89
N GLY A 115 8.65 -9.79 6.54
CA GLY A 115 8.31 -8.64 7.38
C GLY A 115 6.82 -8.48 7.56
N THR A 116 6.05 -8.63 6.49
CA THR A 116 4.57 -8.57 6.55
C THR A 116 4.00 -9.72 7.37
N ALA A 117 4.55 -10.94 7.25
CA ALA A 117 4.13 -12.07 8.08
C ALA A 117 4.39 -11.81 9.56
N ALA A 118 5.57 -11.31 9.92
CA ALA A 118 5.91 -10.96 11.29
C ALA A 118 5.02 -9.83 11.84
N PHE A 119 4.72 -8.81 11.02
CA PHE A 119 3.79 -7.75 11.38
C PHE A 119 2.38 -8.29 11.62
N ASN A 120 1.87 -9.14 10.73
CA ASN A 120 0.54 -9.73 10.84
C ASN A 120 0.38 -10.67 12.04
N ALA A 121 1.45 -11.35 12.45
CA ALA A 121 1.44 -12.17 13.67
C ALA A 121 1.19 -11.32 14.94
N ASN A 122 1.73 -10.09 14.96
CA ASN A 122 1.53 -9.17 16.10
C ASN A 122 0.23 -8.34 15.97
N TYR A 123 -0.21 -8.04 14.74
CA TYR A 123 -1.35 -7.16 14.45
C TYR A 123 -2.32 -7.83 13.47
N PRO A 124 -3.01 -8.92 13.86
CA PRO A 124 -3.83 -9.72 12.95
C PRO A 124 -5.19 -9.11 12.62
N ALA A 125 -5.63 -8.07 13.35
CA ALA A 125 -6.96 -7.48 13.19
C ALA A 125 -7.20 -7.02 11.73
N GLY A 126 -8.30 -7.49 11.14
CA GLY A 126 -8.71 -7.15 9.78
C GLY A 126 -7.98 -7.90 8.66
N ILE A 127 -7.01 -8.78 8.97
CA ILE A 127 -6.31 -9.57 7.96
C ILE A 127 -7.17 -10.78 7.53
N PRO A 128 -7.31 -11.04 6.21
CA PRO A 128 -8.01 -12.22 5.70
C PRO A 128 -7.41 -13.53 6.19
N ALA A 129 -8.26 -14.53 6.47
CA ALA A 129 -7.80 -15.88 6.80
C ALA A 129 -7.26 -16.62 5.55
N THR A 130 -7.87 -16.38 4.39
CA THR A 130 -7.47 -16.99 3.10
C THR A 130 -6.61 -16.03 2.28
N ALA A 131 -5.95 -16.55 1.25
CA ALA A 131 -5.01 -15.78 0.42
C ALA A 131 -5.67 -14.58 -0.26
N CYS A 132 -6.90 -14.72 -0.78
CA CYS A 132 -7.62 -13.70 -1.53
C CYS A 132 -9.05 -13.48 -0.98
N GLY A 133 -9.24 -13.65 0.33
CA GLY A 133 -10.52 -13.42 1.00
C GLY A 133 -10.64 -12.01 1.56
N GLU A 134 -11.77 -11.75 2.21
CA GLU A 134 -11.97 -10.56 3.04
C GLU A 134 -11.52 -10.81 4.48
N GLY A 135 -11.08 -9.76 5.15
CA GLY A 135 -10.81 -9.77 6.57
C GLY A 135 -12.03 -9.36 7.40
N ALA A 136 -11.88 -9.32 8.72
CA ALA A 136 -12.95 -8.87 9.60
C ALA A 136 -13.29 -7.39 9.33
N TYR A 137 -14.51 -7.15 8.89
CA TYR A 137 -15.02 -5.79 8.65
C TYR A 137 -14.96 -4.93 9.91
N VAL A 138 -15.33 -5.52 11.05
CA VAL A 138 -15.22 -4.88 12.37
C VAL A 138 -14.30 -5.71 13.25
N ALA A 139 -13.24 -5.09 13.75
CA ALA A 139 -12.34 -5.69 14.73
C ALA A 139 -11.97 -4.64 15.78
N ASN A 140 -12.03 -4.99 17.05
CA ASN A 140 -11.76 -4.08 18.18
C ASN A 140 -12.58 -2.77 18.14
N GLY A 141 -13.82 -2.83 17.61
CA GLY A 141 -14.69 -1.67 17.44
C GLY A 141 -14.31 -0.72 16.29
N ILE A 142 -13.32 -1.10 15.48
CA ILE A 142 -12.82 -0.34 14.33
C ILE A 142 -13.37 -0.96 13.05
N ARG A 143 -13.86 -0.14 12.12
CA ARG A 143 -14.28 -0.60 10.80
C ARG A 143 -13.10 -0.60 9.83
N ASN A 144 -12.87 -1.74 9.19
CA ASN A 144 -11.73 -2.00 8.33
C ASN A 144 -12.17 -2.10 6.87
N TYR A 145 -11.48 -1.39 5.98
CA TYR A 145 -11.77 -1.37 4.55
C TYR A 145 -10.48 -1.44 3.73
N SER A 146 -10.59 -1.94 2.50
CA SER A 146 -9.52 -1.83 1.52
C SER A 146 -10.06 -1.62 0.12
N TRP A 147 -9.24 -1.02 -0.75
CA TRP A 147 -9.35 -1.10 -2.20
C TRP A 147 -7.97 -1.04 -2.84
N SER A 148 -7.87 -1.51 -4.09
CA SER A 148 -6.62 -1.48 -4.84
C SER A 148 -6.87 -1.50 -6.35
N GLY A 149 -5.80 -1.22 -7.10
CA GLY A 149 -5.75 -1.35 -8.54
C GLY A 149 -5.08 -2.63 -9.03
N THR A 150 -5.22 -2.87 -10.31
CA THR A 150 -4.51 -3.92 -11.05
C THR A 150 -4.04 -3.41 -12.43
N GLY A 151 -4.08 -2.11 -12.64
CA GLY A 151 -3.50 -1.47 -13.81
C GLY A 151 -1.99 -1.25 -13.60
N VAL A 152 -1.20 -1.48 -14.64
CA VAL A 152 0.25 -1.22 -14.60
C VAL A 152 0.63 -0.15 -15.60
N LEU A 153 0.13 -0.28 -16.83
CA LEU A 153 0.30 0.70 -17.91
C LEU A 153 -1.05 1.37 -18.15
N THR A 154 -1.29 2.50 -17.54
CA THR A 154 -2.61 3.14 -17.49
C THR A 154 -2.71 4.37 -18.35
N ASN A 155 -1.60 5.12 -18.52
CA ASN A 155 -1.58 6.35 -19.32
C ASN A 155 -0.18 6.54 -19.95
N PRO A 156 -0.06 6.61 -21.28
CA PRO A 156 1.25 6.73 -21.95
C PRO A 156 2.00 8.03 -21.62
N LEU A 157 1.35 9.00 -21.00
CA LEU A 157 1.97 10.24 -20.55
C LEU A 157 2.41 10.17 -19.08
N ASP A 158 2.06 9.11 -18.38
CA ASP A 158 2.49 8.91 -16.99
C ASP A 158 3.90 8.27 -16.94
N PRO A 159 4.91 8.99 -16.47
CA PRO A 159 6.27 8.45 -16.37
C PRO A 159 6.37 7.28 -15.37
N THR A 160 5.42 7.13 -14.46
CA THR A 160 5.41 6.03 -13.49
C THR A 160 5.00 4.70 -14.12
N ASP A 161 4.27 4.73 -15.22
CA ASP A 161 3.87 3.51 -15.96
C ASP A 161 5.07 2.66 -16.38
N VAL A 162 6.15 3.30 -16.86
CA VAL A 162 7.38 2.59 -17.25
C VAL A 162 8.01 1.91 -16.03
N MET A 163 8.03 2.60 -14.90
CA MET A 163 8.59 2.05 -13.65
C MET A 163 7.77 0.85 -13.16
N PHE A 164 6.43 1.01 -13.15
CA PHE A 164 5.53 -0.06 -12.71
C PHE A 164 5.53 -1.23 -13.69
N GLY A 165 5.71 -0.97 -14.98
CA GLY A 165 5.97 -2.03 -15.96
C GLY A 165 7.19 -2.87 -15.61
N LEU A 166 8.26 -2.24 -15.12
CA LEU A 166 9.47 -2.96 -14.69
C LEU A 166 9.28 -3.68 -13.36
N THR A 167 8.67 -3.03 -12.36
CA THR A 167 8.46 -3.66 -11.05
C THR A 167 7.41 -4.77 -11.09
N SER A 168 6.40 -4.66 -11.96
CA SER A 168 5.39 -5.73 -12.16
C SER A 168 5.99 -7.05 -12.64
N LEU A 169 7.19 -7.04 -13.20
CA LEU A 169 7.90 -8.25 -13.58
C LEU A 169 8.22 -9.16 -12.36
N ALA A 170 8.26 -8.61 -11.15
CA ALA A 170 8.43 -9.38 -9.92
C ALA A 170 7.24 -10.33 -9.64
N PHE A 171 6.10 -10.10 -10.28
CA PHE A 171 4.89 -10.91 -10.11
C PHE A 171 4.78 -12.07 -11.12
N ILE A 172 5.73 -12.19 -12.06
CA ILE A 172 5.75 -13.30 -13.02
C ILE A 172 5.85 -14.63 -12.26
N GLY A 173 4.93 -15.56 -12.57
CA GLY A 173 4.86 -16.89 -11.93
C GLY A 173 4.31 -16.89 -10.50
N LYS A 174 3.85 -15.75 -9.98
CA LYS A 174 3.16 -15.71 -8.69
C LYS A 174 1.69 -16.06 -8.85
N THR A 175 1.09 -16.67 -7.83
CA THR A 175 -0.36 -16.95 -7.79
C THR A 175 -1.17 -15.66 -7.80
N ASP A 176 -0.71 -14.64 -7.05
CA ASP A 176 -1.25 -13.28 -7.04
C ASP A 176 -0.50 -12.41 -8.05
N TRP A 177 -0.67 -12.72 -9.36
CA TRP A 177 0.03 -12.04 -10.44
C TRP A 177 -0.59 -10.71 -10.84
N GLN A 178 -1.90 -10.52 -10.60
CA GLN A 178 -2.56 -9.24 -10.81
C GLN A 178 -2.05 -8.23 -9.78
N ASN A 179 -1.57 -7.09 -10.24
CA ASN A 179 -0.91 -6.11 -9.38
C ASN A 179 -1.04 -4.69 -9.94
N ASP A 180 -0.74 -3.71 -9.12
CA ASP A 180 -0.71 -2.28 -9.44
C ASP A 180 0.69 -1.77 -9.82
N GLY A 181 1.64 -2.69 -10.01
CA GLY A 181 3.07 -2.43 -10.21
C GLY A 181 3.92 -2.62 -8.95
N MET A 182 3.33 -2.57 -7.74
CA MET A 182 4.03 -2.67 -6.46
C MET A 182 3.45 -3.71 -5.52
N VAL A 183 2.13 -3.87 -5.51
CA VAL A 183 1.39 -4.72 -4.59
C VAL A 183 0.46 -5.63 -5.36
N GLY A 184 0.38 -6.91 -4.97
CA GLY A 184 -0.55 -7.85 -5.54
C GLY A 184 -2.00 -7.58 -5.12
N ARG A 185 -2.93 -7.90 -6.01
CA ARG A 185 -4.36 -7.73 -5.78
C ARG A 185 -4.81 -8.30 -4.45
N CYS A 186 -4.53 -9.58 -4.20
CA CYS A 186 -4.94 -10.27 -2.98
C CYS A 186 -4.07 -9.87 -1.78
N ALA A 187 -2.80 -9.49 -2.00
CA ALA A 187 -1.92 -8.98 -0.96
C ALA A 187 -2.42 -7.68 -0.34
N SER A 188 -3.21 -6.89 -1.11
CA SER A 188 -3.79 -5.62 -0.66
C SER A 188 -5.03 -5.77 0.22
N HIS A 189 -5.61 -6.96 0.34
CA HIS A 189 -6.87 -7.19 1.05
C HIS A 189 -6.73 -6.96 2.56
N PHE A 190 -7.71 -6.21 3.10
CA PHE A 190 -7.84 -5.89 4.52
C PHE A 190 -9.30 -5.55 4.84
N GLY A 191 -9.84 -6.11 5.91
CA GLY A 191 -11.23 -5.88 6.29
C GLY A 191 -12.20 -6.17 5.15
N LYS A 192 -13.18 -5.30 4.95
CA LYS A 192 -14.09 -5.34 3.83
C LYS A 192 -13.40 -4.82 2.56
N VAL A 193 -13.30 -5.64 1.55
CA VAL A 193 -12.78 -5.26 0.23
C VAL A 193 -13.88 -4.49 -0.53
N ILE A 194 -13.65 -3.19 -0.76
CA ILE A 194 -14.59 -2.35 -1.51
C ILE A 194 -14.53 -2.70 -2.98
N ARG A 195 -13.32 -2.75 -3.51
CA ARG A 195 -12.97 -3.18 -4.85
C ARG A 195 -11.45 -3.40 -4.92
N ASP A 196 -11.00 -4.38 -5.71
CA ASP A 196 -9.60 -4.80 -5.78
C ASP A 196 -9.07 -4.88 -7.22
N ASP A 197 -9.81 -4.32 -8.18
CA ASP A 197 -9.54 -4.43 -9.62
C ASP A 197 -9.74 -3.10 -10.36
N TYR A 198 -9.51 -1.96 -9.70
CA TYR A 198 -9.50 -0.70 -10.43
C TYR A 198 -8.41 -0.72 -11.49
N PHE A 199 -8.68 -0.17 -12.67
CA PHE A 199 -7.66 0.00 -13.70
C PHE A 199 -6.79 1.21 -13.35
N MET A 200 -6.01 1.07 -12.28
CA MET A 200 -5.13 2.05 -11.67
C MET A 200 -3.79 1.41 -11.36
N ASN A 201 -2.70 2.10 -11.62
CA ASN A 201 -1.40 1.76 -11.10
C ASN A 201 -1.26 2.26 -9.64
N HIS A 202 -0.17 1.95 -8.99
CA HIS A 202 0.06 2.26 -7.58
C HIS A 202 0.02 3.76 -7.24
N THR A 203 0.35 4.65 -8.17
CA THR A 203 0.28 6.11 -8.00
C THR A 203 -1.07 6.69 -8.41
N ASP A 204 -1.77 6.05 -9.35
CA ASP A 204 -3.13 6.43 -9.75
C ASP A 204 -4.10 6.35 -8.58
N GLU A 205 -3.95 5.32 -7.74
CA GLU A 205 -4.79 5.09 -6.57
C GLU A 205 -4.89 6.32 -5.65
N VAL A 206 -3.84 7.13 -5.61
CA VAL A 206 -3.77 8.38 -4.82
C VAL A 206 -3.71 9.63 -5.69
N ASN A 207 -3.95 9.51 -6.99
CA ASN A 207 -3.94 10.62 -7.94
C ASN A 207 -2.63 11.45 -7.89
N LEU A 208 -1.48 10.78 -7.71
CA LEU A 208 -0.20 11.44 -7.41
C LEU A 208 0.38 12.18 -8.63
N MET A 209 0.30 11.58 -9.82
CA MET A 209 0.93 12.10 -11.04
C MET A 209 0.05 13.11 -11.79
N PHE A 210 -0.25 14.24 -11.15
CA PHE A 210 -1.03 15.35 -11.73
C PHE A 210 -2.39 14.94 -12.30
N GLY A 211 -2.91 13.78 -11.91
CA GLY A 211 -4.15 13.23 -12.45
C GLY A 211 -3.99 12.53 -13.79
N LEU A 212 -2.78 12.13 -14.16
CA LEU A 212 -2.48 11.34 -15.37
C LEU A 212 -2.92 9.88 -15.16
N VAL A 213 -4.20 9.67 -14.98
CA VAL A 213 -4.82 8.35 -14.88
C VAL A 213 -5.38 7.91 -16.23
N SER A 214 -5.72 6.65 -16.40
CA SER A 214 -6.38 6.17 -17.61
C SER A 214 -7.73 6.86 -17.83
N ILE A 215 -8.03 7.24 -19.06
CA ILE A 215 -9.35 7.76 -19.43
C ILE A 215 -10.47 6.70 -19.28
N PHE A 216 -10.11 5.43 -19.18
CA PHE A 216 -11.03 4.31 -18.94
C PHE A 216 -11.14 3.94 -17.46
N ALA A 217 -10.32 4.54 -16.59
CA ALA A 217 -10.35 4.29 -15.16
C ALA A 217 -11.46 5.07 -14.46
N THR A 218 -11.89 4.58 -13.31
CA THR A 218 -12.67 5.39 -12.38
C THR A 218 -11.79 6.53 -11.85
N ASP A 219 -12.29 7.76 -11.81
CA ASP A 219 -11.56 8.90 -11.21
C ASP A 219 -11.21 8.58 -9.75
N PRO A 220 -9.93 8.52 -9.36
CA PRO A 220 -9.51 8.25 -7.99
C PRO A 220 -10.17 9.18 -6.97
N LYS A 221 -10.32 10.47 -7.30
CA LYS A 221 -11.01 11.44 -6.44
C LYS A 221 -12.46 11.08 -6.19
N ALA A 222 -13.13 10.46 -7.17
CA ALA A 222 -14.49 9.95 -7.00
C ALA A 222 -14.53 8.77 -6.05
N VAL A 223 -13.52 7.87 -6.08
CA VAL A 223 -13.41 6.74 -5.15
C VAL A 223 -13.28 7.25 -3.71
N TYR A 224 -12.40 8.23 -3.46
CA TYR A 224 -12.24 8.85 -2.14
C TYR A 224 -13.52 9.53 -1.66
N ARG A 225 -14.20 10.30 -2.53
CA ARG A 225 -15.49 10.94 -2.17
C ARG A 225 -16.56 9.93 -1.83
N GLN A 226 -16.67 8.85 -2.60
CA GLN A 226 -17.61 7.76 -2.32
C GLN A 226 -17.29 7.09 -0.98
N HIS A 227 -15.99 6.92 -0.68
CA HIS A 227 -15.60 6.34 0.59
C HIS A 227 -15.87 7.28 1.78
N ALA A 228 -15.61 8.57 1.66
CA ALA A 228 -15.98 9.56 2.67
C ALA A 228 -17.50 9.55 2.95
N ASN A 229 -18.33 9.46 1.89
CA ASN A 229 -19.77 9.28 2.06
C ASN A 229 -20.14 7.96 2.76
N ARG A 230 -19.42 6.88 2.45
CA ARG A 230 -19.60 5.58 3.12
C ARG A 230 -19.33 5.69 4.62
N LEU A 231 -18.25 6.36 5.01
CA LEU A 231 -17.91 6.60 6.42
C LEU A 231 -18.98 7.47 7.10
N LYS A 232 -19.39 8.58 6.47
CA LYS A 232 -20.45 9.45 6.95
C LYS A 232 -21.77 8.70 7.19
N LEU A 233 -22.22 7.90 6.23
CA LEU A 233 -23.43 7.09 6.34
C LEU A 233 -23.31 5.99 7.41
N ALA A 234 -22.10 5.59 7.73
CA ALA A 234 -21.82 4.64 8.79
C ALA A 234 -21.70 5.31 10.18
N GLY A 235 -21.87 6.62 10.27
CA GLY A 235 -21.75 7.36 11.52
C GLY A 235 -20.31 7.54 12.03
N LEU A 236 -19.34 7.57 11.10
CA LEU A 236 -17.90 7.68 11.37
C LEU A 236 -17.35 9.03 10.91
#